data_314e87dab98216ebe319fe7a7d82a8ee
#
_entry.id   314e87dab98216ebe319fe7a7d82a8ee
#
_cell.length_a   1.000
_cell.length_b   1.000
_cell.length_c   1.000
_cell.angle_alpha   90.00
_cell.angle_beta   90.00
_cell.angle_gamma   90.00
#
_symmetry.space_group_name_H-M   'P 1'
#
loop_
_entity.id
_entity.type
_entity.pdbx_description
1 polymer ?
#
loop_
_entity_poly.entity_id
_entity_poly.type
_entity_poly.pdbx_seq_one_letter_code
_entity_poly.pdbx_strand_id
1 'polypeptide(L)'
;MRVSIGIDIGGTKCALSVGECAADAVKILHREEFPTKGKSWREVLEEFGKRMDRLVTSGRETASPFSIANIGISCGGPLDSRRGVIMSPPNLPGWDDVPVVKFFADRFKVPVHLQNDANACAWAEWKFGAGRGTRNMVFMTFGTGLGAGIVIDGKLYSGTNDNAGEIGHIRLAPTGPVGYNKPGSAEGFCSGAGMTKLAFIRAKEQGVELPEDFSTKELFRRIDEGDSFCLSVFRESAAHLGMILSYVIDILNPEVIVLGGVFMRQQERFLKEIRPILEREALPFANGVCRITGAELSENIGDYAALAVANMV
;
A
#
# COMPACT_ATOMS: atom_id res chain seq x y z
N MET A 1 8.43 -28.91 8.02
CA MET A 1 7.79 -27.63 8.42
C MET A 1 6.92 -27.14 7.25
N ARG A 2 5.71 -26.64 7.50
CA ARG A 2 4.85 -26.05 6.45
C ARG A 2 5.03 -24.53 6.48
N VAL A 3 5.31 -23.93 5.31
CA VAL A 3 5.56 -22.49 5.18
C VAL A 3 4.60 -21.86 4.18
N SER A 4 4.29 -20.59 4.38
CA SER A 4 3.60 -19.75 3.40
C SER A 4 4.63 -19.05 2.52
N ILE A 5 4.28 -18.85 1.24
CA ILE A 5 5.04 -18.05 0.30
C ILE A 5 4.30 -16.73 0.06
N GLY A 6 5.01 -15.62 0.19
CA GLY A 6 4.56 -14.29 -0.21
C GLY A 6 5.27 -13.87 -1.50
N ILE A 7 4.49 -13.42 -2.47
CA ILE A 7 4.95 -12.87 -3.75
C ILE A 7 4.46 -11.42 -3.85
N ASP A 8 5.38 -10.46 -3.89
CA ASP A 8 5.08 -9.06 -4.14
C ASP A 8 5.54 -8.67 -5.54
N ILE A 9 4.59 -8.27 -6.40
CA ILE A 9 4.84 -7.93 -7.80
C ILE A 9 4.76 -6.41 -7.97
N GLY A 10 5.92 -5.77 -7.99
CA GLY A 10 6.03 -4.33 -8.24
C GLY A 10 6.56 -4.01 -9.65
N GLY A 11 6.30 -2.79 -10.12
CA GLY A 11 6.74 -2.34 -11.45
C GLY A 11 8.25 -2.20 -11.62
N THR A 12 9.00 -2.03 -10.53
CA THR A 12 10.46 -1.89 -10.56
C THR A 12 11.16 -3.16 -10.10
N LYS A 13 10.68 -3.76 -9.02
CA LYS A 13 11.22 -4.97 -8.40
C LYS A 13 10.10 -5.86 -7.92
N CYS A 14 10.40 -7.15 -7.84
CA CYS A 14 9.58 -8.17 -7.21
C CYS A 14 10.28 -8.70 -5.95
N ALA A 15 9.50 -9.14 -4.96
CA ALA A 15 10.00 -9.80 -3.77
C ALA A 15 9.34 -11.17 -3.56
N LEU A 16 10.13 -12.12 -3.07
CA LEU A 16 9.70 -13.44 -2.63
C LEU A 16 10.03 -13.58 -1.16
N SER A 17 9.02 -13.85 -0.35
CA SER A 17 9.16 -14.04 1.09
C SER A 17 8.66 -15.44 1.47
N VAL A 18 9.38 -16.10 2.37
CA VAL A 18 9.00 -17.37 2.98
C VAL A 18 8.74 -17.10 4.46
N GLY A 19 7.60 -17.54 4.96
CA GLY A 19 7.24 -17.28 6.35
C GLY A 19 6.45 -18.39 7.02
N GLU A 20 6.57 -18.43 8.32
CA GLU A 20 5.65 -19.14 9.21
C GLU A 20 4.57 -18.16 9.64
N CYS A 21 3.31 -18.50 9.34
CA CYS A 21 2.17 -17.67 9.66
C CYS A 21 1.33 -18.35 10.74
N ALA A 22 1.21 -17.71 11.89
CA ALA A 22 0.24 -18.02 12.93
C ALA A 22 -1.00 -17.12 12.80
N ALA A 23 -1.98 -17.28 13.67
CA ALA A 23 -3.21 -16.49 13.63
C ALA A 23 -2.96 -14.97 13.77
N ASP A 24 -1.99 -14.60 14.60
CA ASP A 24 -1.68 -13.24 15.04
C ASP A 24 -0.22 -12.82 14.85
N ALA A 25 0.60 -13.68 14.22
CA ALA A 25 2.02 -13.43 14.02
C ALA A 25 2.54 -14.02 12.70
N VAL A 26 3.49 -13.35 12.11
CA VAL A 26 4.26 -13.83 10.95
C VAL A 26 5.75 -13.75 11.28
N LYS A 27 6.45 -14.85 11.05
CA LYS A 27 7.92 -14.90 11.11
C LYS A 27 8.47 -15.09 9.71
N ILE A 28 9.11 -14.08 9.17
CA ILE A 28 9.81 -14.16 7.88
C ILE A 28 11.08 -14.99 8.07
N LEU A 29 11.21 -16.07 7.33
CA LEU A 29 12.33 -17.00 7.38
C LEU A 29 13.37 -16.73 6.29
N HIS A 30 12.90 -16.27 5.12
CA HIS A 30 13.73 -16.00 3.96
C HIS A 30 13.10 -14.91 3.10
N ARG A 31 13.95 -14.12 2.45
CA ARG A 31 13.54 -13.05 1.55
C ARG A 31 14.52 -12.87 0.41
N GLU A 32 14.00 -12.76 -0.80
CA GLU A 32 14.76 -12.46 -2.01
C GLU A 32 14.07 -11.37 -2.83
N GLU A 33 14.86 -10.55 -3.51
CA GLU A 33 14.35 -9.57 -4.47
C GLU A 33 15.00 -9.80 -5.85
N PHE A 34 14.28 -9.36 -6.89
CA PHE A 34 14.83 -9.28 -8.24
C PHE A 34 14.12 -8.19 -9.06
N PRO A 35 14.77 -7.64 -10.11
CA PRO A 35 14.18 -6.58 -10.92
C PRO A 35 13.06 -7.10 -11.81
N THR A 36 11.98 -6.31 -11.90
CA THR A 36 10.86 -6.51 -12.83
C THR A 36 11.13 -5.85 -14.16
N LYS A 37 11.75 -4.64 -14.12
CA LYS A 37 11.95 -3.78 -15.28
C LYS A 37 12.67 -4.51 -16.44
N GLY A 38 12.11 -4.43 -17.64
CA GLY A 38 12.66 -5.03 -18.84
C GLY A 38 12.33 -6.51 -19.06
N LYS A 39 11.49 -7.10 -18.17
CA LYS A 39 11.05 -8.50 -18.27
C LYS A 39 9.58 -8.58 -18.65
N SER A 40 9.23 -9.58 -19.45
CA SER A 40 7.84 -9.97 -19.66
C SER A 40 7.24 -10.62 -18.41
N TRP A 41 5.91 -10.65 -18.32
CA TRP A 41 5.25 -11.32 -17.21
C TRP A 41 5.63 -12.82 -17.09
N ARG A 42 5.84 -13.51 -18.24
CA ARG A 42 6.27 -14.91 -18.26
C ARG A 42 7.64 -15.09 -17.63
N GLU A 43 8.60 -14.24 -17.95
CA GLU A 43 9.95 -14.29 -17.36
C GLU A 43 9.91 -14.02 -15.86
N VAL A 44 9.07 -13.08 -15.40
CA VAL A 44 8.90 -12.78 -13.97
C VAL A 44 8.28 -13.97 -13.22
N LEU A 45 7.19 -14.56 -13.73
CA LEU A 45 6.55 -15.70 -13.07
C LEU A 45 7.45 -16.94 -13.07
N GLU A 46 8.17 -17.20 -14.17
CA GLU A 46 9.14 -18.30 -14.23
C GLU A 46 10.32 -18.08 -13.26
N GLU A 47 10.79 -16.84 -13.10
CA GLU A 47 11.85 -16.53 -12.14
C GLU A 47 11.40 -16.82 -10.70
N PHE A 48 10.17 -16.42 -10.33
CA PHE A 48 9.58 -16.81 -9.05
C PHE A 48 9.51 -18.35 -8.91
N GLY A 49 9.00 -19.04 -9.94
CA GLY A 49 8.89 -20.49 -9.94
C GLY A 49 10.24 -21.18 -9.70
N LYS A 50 11.28 -20.77 -10.41
CA LYS A 50 12.64 -21.32 -10.25
C LYS A 50 13.22 -21.07 -8.86
N ARG A 51 12.97 -19.88 -8.27
CA ARG A 51 13.42 -19.57 -6.90
C ARG A 51 12.72 -20.43 -5.87
N MET A 52 11.40 -20.58 -6.00
CA MET A 52 10.61 -21.44 -5.13
C MET A 52 11.03 -22.92 -5.24
N ASP A 53 11.27 -23.45 -6.45
CA ASP A 53 11.76 -24.81 -6.65
C ASP A 53 13.12 -25.02 -5.97
N ARG A 54 14.05 -24.06 -6.10
CA ARG A 54 15.34 -24.12 -5.40
C ARG A 54 15.19 -24.17 -3.88
N LEU A 55 14.31 -23.30 -3.32
CA LEU A 55 14.06 -23.27 -1.88
C LEU A 55 13.46 -24.61 -1.39
N VAL A 56 12.52 -25.20 -2.12
CA VAL A 56 11.95 -26.52 -1.77
C VAL A 56 13.02 -27.63 -1.87
N THR A 57 13.87 -27.59 -2.88
CA THR A 57 14.93 -28.59 -3.09
C THR A 57 16.01 -28.46 -2.02
N SER A 58 16.54 -27.27 -1.79
CA SER A 58 17.56 -27.04 -0.74
C SER A 58 17.01 -27.32 0.66
N GLY A 59 15.73 -27.03 0.91
CA GLY A 59 15.06 -27.39 2.16
C GLY A 59 14.97 -28.91 2.39
N ARG A 60 14.92 -29.73 1.33
CA ARG A 60 14.95 -31.20 1.45
C ARG A 60 16.31 -31.77 1.84
N GLU A 61 17.38 -31.03 1.55
CA GLU A 61 18.75 -31.40 1.87
C GLU A 61 19.15 -31.01 3.30
N THR A 62 18.31 -30.24 4.00
CA THR A 62 18.53 -29.80 5.39
C THR A 62 17.85 -30.75 6.39
N ALA A 63 18.26 -30.66 7.65
CA ALA A 63 17.64 -31.43 8.74
C ALA A 63 16.15 -31.07 8.99
N SER A 64 15.64 -30.00 8.38
CA SER A 64 14.27 -29.53 8.49
C SER A 64 13.67 -29.23 7.13
N PRO A 65 13.31 -30.24 6.32
CA PRO A 65 12.66 -30.02 5.03
C PRO A 65 11.35 -29.24 5.21
N PHE A 66 11.09 -28.29 4.33
CA PHE A 66 9.83 -27.57 4.32
C PHE A 66 8.99 -27.88 3.09
N SER A 67 7.67 -27.75 3.24
CA SER A 67 6.69 -27.84 2.15
C SER A 67 5.89 -26.54 2.10
N ILE A 68 5.57 -26.09 0.89
CA ILE A 68 4.71 -24.95 0.68
C ILE A 68 3.28 -25.31 1.12
N ALA A 69 2.71 -24.51 2.00
CA ALA A 69 1.33 -24.66 2.46
C ALA A 69 0.34 -23.91 1.55
N ASN A 70 0.71 -22.69 1.18
CA ASN A 70 -0.09 -21.77 0.39
C ASN A 70 0.79 -20.67 -0.19
N ILE A 71 0.26 -19.91 -1.16
CA ILE A 71 0.93 -18.79 -1.81
C ILE A 71 0.00 -17.58 -1.79
N GLY A 72 0.52 -16.42 -1.36
CA GLY A 72 -0.16 -15.13 -1.46
C GLY A 72 0.56 -14.22 -2.43
N ILE A 73 -0.21 -13.53 -3.25
CA ILE A 73 0.30 -12.60 -4.26
C ILE A 73 -0.27 -11.22 -3.98
N SER A 74 0.61 -10.24 -3.80
CA SER A 74 0.32 -8.83 -3.74
C SER A 74 0.77 -8.17 -5.04
N CYS A 75 -0.12 -7.38 -5.67
CA CYS A 75 0.19 -6.67 -6.92
C CYS A 75 -0.64 -5.40 -7.01
N GLY A 76 -0.08 -4.33 -7.59
CA GLY A 76 -0.85 -3.14 -7.94
C GLY A 76 -1.98 -3.45 -8.92
N GLY A 77 -3.10 -2.74 -8.79
CA GLY A 77 -4.26 -2.90 -9.68
C GLY A 77 -4.11 -2.20 -11.04
N PRO A 78 -5.06 -2.46 -11.97
CA PRO A 78 -6.24 -3.29 -11.79
C PRO A 78 -5.96 -4.80 -11.84
N LEU A 79 -6.75 -5.57 -11.10
CA LEU A 79 -6.73 -7.02 -11.06
C LEU A 79 -8.13 -7.57 -10.76
N ASP A 80 -8.32 -8.87 -10.96
CA ASP A 80 -9.53 -9.60 -10.55
C ASP A 80 -9.09 -10.74 -9.61
N SER A 81 -9.28 -10.54 -8.32
CA SER A 81 -8.83 -11.49 -7.29
C SER A 81 -9.61 -12.81 -7.34
N ARG A 82 -10.89 -12.76 -7.76
CA ARG A 82 -11.75 -13.98 -7.87
C ARG A 82 -11.34 -14.85 -9.05
N ARG A 83 -11.02 -14.25 -10.20
CA ARG A 83 -10.48 -14.93 -11.37
C ARG A 83 -8.99 -15.26 -11.23
N GLY A 84 -8.30 -14.60 -10.32
CA GLY A 84 -6.86 -14.75 -10.12
C GLY A 84 -6.02 -14.16 -11.25
N VAL A 85 -6.45 -13.02 -11.79
CA VAL A 85 -5.90 -12.40 -13.01
C VAL A 85 -5.43 -10.97 -12.73
N ILE A 86 -4.23 -10.62 -13.20
CA ILE A 86 -3.72 -9.24 -13.22
C ILE A 86 -4.13 -8.60 -14.55
N MET A 87 -4.73 -7.38 -14.50
CA MET A 87 -5.42 -6.73 -15.60
C MET A 87 -4.76 -5.38 -15.95
N SER A 88 -3.67 -5.40 -16.73
CA SER A 88 -3.01 -4.19 -17.27
C SER A 88 -2.67 -3.08 -16.25
N PRO A 89 -1.96 -3.36 -15.15
CA PRO A 89 -1.54 -2.33 -14.23
C PRO A 89 -0.64 -1.29 -14.92
N PRO A 90 -0.82 0.01 -14.66
CA PRO A 90 -0.03 1.06 -15.35
C PRO A 90 1.49 0.94 -15.15
N ASN A 91 1.91 0.38 -14.02
CA ASN A 91 3.30 0.15 -13.66
C ASN A 91 3.88 -1.19 -14.15
N LEU A 92 3.05 -2.02 -14.81
CA LEU A 92 3.41 -3.33 -15.37
C LEU A 92 2.98 -3.42 -16.84
N PRO A 93 3.61 -2.69 -17.77
CA PRO A 93 3.23 -2.69 -19.17
C PRO A 93 3.34 -4.10 -19.77
N GLY A 94 2.32 -4.51 -20.55
CA GLY A 94 2.24 -5.83 -21.17
C GLY A 94 1.74 -6.95 -20.25
N TRP A 95 1.22 -6.62 -19.06
CA TRP A 95 0.59 -7.57 -18.14
C TRP A 95 -0.92 -7.60 -18.34
N ASP A 96 -1.35 -7.95 -19.56
CA ASP A 96 -2.75 -7.96 -19.96
C ASP A 96 -3.35 -9.35 -19.70
N ASP A 97 -4.37 -9.43 -18.82
CA ASP A 97 -5.09 -10.66 -18.44
C ASP A 97 -4.17 -11.83 -18.03
N VAL A 98 -3.17 -11.56 -17.19
CA VAL A 98 -2.19 -12.57 -16.75
C VAL A 98 -2.81 -13.49 -15.67
N PRO A 99 -2.97 -14.82 -15.95
CA PRO A 99 -3.60 -15.75 -15.03
C PRO A 99 -2.62 -16.23 -13.94
N VAL A 100 -2.21 -15.30 -13.07
CA VAL A 100 -1.12 -15.51 -12.11
C VAL A 100 -1.43 -16.57 -11.07
N VAL A 101 -2.67 -16.62 -10.57
CA VAL A 101 -3.10 -17.66 -9.61
C VAL A 101 -3.02 -19.05 -10.23
N LYS A 102 -3.54 -19.19 -11.46
CA LYS A 102 -3.49 -20.47 -12.18
C LYS A 102 -2.05 -20.94 -12.42
N PHE A 103 -1.16 -20.03 -12.81
CA PHE A 103 0.25 -20.35 -13.05
C PHE A 103 0.90 -21.03 -11.83
N PHE A 104 0.77 -20.44 -10.64
CA PHE A 104 1.38 -20.99 -9.43
C PHE A 104 0.60 -22.20 -8.88
N ALA A 105 -0.73 -22.21 -8.95
CA ALA A 105 -1.54 -23.35 -8.53
C ALA A 105 -1.25 -24.62 -9.36
N ASP A 106 -1.08 -24.46 -10.68
CA ASP A 106 -0.72 -25.58 -11.55
C ASP A 106 0.68 -26.13 -11.26
N ARG A 107 1.64 -25.26 -10.92
CA ARG A 107 3.03 -25.66 -10.67
C ARG A 107 3.22 -26.30 -9.30
N PHE A 108 2.67 -25.68 -8.24
CA PHE A 108 2.95 -26.09 -6.85
C PHE A 108 1.85 -26.92 -6.20
N LYS A 109 0.67 -27.00 -6.81
CA LYS A 109 -0.49 -27.78 -6.33
C LYS A 109 -0.92 -27.42 -4.90
N VAL A 110 -0.89 -26.13 -4.57
CA VAL A 110 -1.31 -25.56 -3.28
C VAL A 110 -2.31 -24.41 -3.51
N PRO A 111 -3.07 -24.00 -2.50
CA PRO A 111 -3.91 -22.80 -2.58
C PRO A 111 -3.07 -21.56 -2.91
N VAL A 112 -3.59 -20.70 -3.80
CA VAL A 112 -2.97 -19.46 -4.21
C VAL A 112 -4.00 -18.34 -4.17
N HIS A 113 -3.68 -17.23 -3.53
CA HIS A 113 -4.55 -16.07 -3.40
C HIS A 113 -3.88 -14.85 -4.02
N LEU A 114 -4.66 -13.99 -4.67
CA LEU A 114 -4.24 -12.73 -5.26
C LEU A 114 -4.98 -11.59 -4.59
N GLN A 115 -4.27 -10.49 -4.28
CA GLN A 115 -4.90 -9.28 -3.76
C GLN A 115 -4.20 -8.03 -4.27
N ASN A 116 -4.95 -6.92 -4.35
CA ASN A 116 -4.39 -5.58 -4.57
C ASN A 116 -3.44 -5.21 -3.43
N ASP A 117 -2.38 -4.47 -3.74
CA ASP A 117 -1.32 -4.11 -2.81
C ASP A 117 -1.82 -3.30 -1.59
N ALA A 118 -2.72 -2.33 -1.79
CA ALA A 118 -3.30 -1.58 -0.68
C ALA A 118 -4.20 -2.46 0.21
N ASN A 119 -5.00 -3.34 -0.39
CA ASN A 119 -5.80 -4.33 0.32
C ASN A 119 -4.94 -5.34 1.08
N ALA A 120 -3.86 -5.81 0.47
CA ALA A 120 -2.91 -6.73 1.10
C ALA A 120 -2.22 -6.08 2.31
N CYS A 121 -1.80 -4.81 2.18
CA CYS A 121 -1.25 -4.03 3.29
C CYS A 121 -2.29 -3.80 4.40
N ALA A 122 -3.54 -3.49 4.04
CA ALA A 122 -4.63 -3.35 5.02
C ALA A 122 -4.84 -4.64 5.80
N TRP A 123 -4.87 -5.78 5.11
CA TRP A 123 -5.04 -7.09 5.73
C TRP A 123 -3.87 -7.44 6.66
N ALA A 124 -2.64 -7.11 6.28
CA ALA A 124 -1.46 -7.32 7.11
C ALA A 124 -1.47 -6.42 8.37
N GLU A 125 -1.73 -5.13 8.22
CA GLU A 125 -1.82 -4.18 9.35
C GLU A 125 -2.96 -4.53 10.31
N TRP A 126 -4.08 -5.02 9.78
CA TRP A 126 -5.19 -5.48 10.61
C TRP A 126 -4.84 -6.72 11.42
N LYS A 127 -4.15 -7.69 10.80
CA LYS A 127 -3.77 -8.94 11.49
C LYS A 127 -2.57 -8.80 12.41
N PHE A 128 -1.53 -8.08 11.97
CA PHE A 128 -0.21 -8.15 12.58
C PHE A 128 0.32 -6.78 13.05
N GLY A 129 -0.32 -5.68 12.66
CA GLY A 129 0.16 -4.32 12.89
C GLY A 129 -0.80 -3.45 13.70
N ALA A 130 -0.87 -2.18 13.34
CA ALA A 130 -1.59 -1.12 14.06
C ALA A 130 -3.12 -1.32 14.13
N GLY A 131 -3.68 -2.19 13.29
CA GLY A 131 -5.11 -2.53 13.29
C GLY A 131 -5.51 -3.70 14.19
N ARG A 132 -4.57 -4.34 14.88
CA ARG A 132 -4.88 -5.49 15.74
C ARG A 132 -5.96 -5.18 16.76
N GLY A 133 -6.91 -6.11 16.92
CA GLY A 133 -8.00 -6.02 17.88
C GLY A 133 -9.18 -5.15 17.46
N THR A 134 -9.11 -4.51 16.30
CA THR A 134 -10.24 -3.73 15.74
C THR A 134 -11.09 -4.59 14.80
N ARG A 135 -12.33 -4.20 14.60
CA ARG A 135 -13.24 -4.82 13.61
C ARG A 135 -13.34 -4.02 12.32
N ASN A 136 -13.20 -2.70 12.42
CA ASN A 136 -13.37 -1.76 11.31
C ASN A 136 -12.10 -0.89 11.20
N MET A 137 -11.37 -1.07 10.13
CA MET A 137 -10.11 -0.37 9.88
C MET A 137 -10.01 0.08 8.43
N VAL A 138 -9.39 1.23 8.21
CA VAL A 138 -8.93 1.65 6.89
C VAL A 138 -7.42 1.80 6.93
N PHE A 139 -6.74 1.16 6.00
CA PHE A 139 -5.33 1.41 5.74
C PHE A 139 -5.19 2.32 4.52
N MET A 140 -4.29 3.28 4.58
CA MET A 140 -3.99 4.16 3.45
C MET A 140 -2.50 4.11 3.13
N THR A 141 -2.16 3.80 1.89
CA THR A 141 -0.80 4.01 1.40
C THR A 141 -0.54 5.51 1.26
N PHE A 142 0.65 5.98 1.63
CA PHE A 142 1.10 7.35 1.40
C PHE A 142 2.52 7.32 0.86
N GLY A 143 2.65 6.70 -0.31
CA GLY A 143 3.92 6.50 -1.01
C GLY A 143 4.00 7.32 -2.28
N THR A 144 4.37 6.71 -3.41
CA THR A 144 4.33 7.34 -4.74
C THR A 144 2.89 7.76 -5.09
N GLY A 145 1.90 6.90 -4.77
CA GLY A 145 0.48 7.16 -4.90
C GLY A 145 -0.24 7.14 -3.56
N LEU A 146 -1.58 7.24 -3.62
CA LEU A 146 -2.51 7.16 -2.49
C LEU A 146 -3.62 6.15 -2.81
N GLY A 147 -3.59 4.99 -2.19
CA GLY A 147 -4.64 3.98 -2.24
C GLY A 147 -5.15 3.66 -0.83
N ALA A 148 -6.22 2.91 -0.71
CA ALA A 148 -6.65 2.38 0.58
C ALA A 148 -7.13 0.94 0.48
N GLY A 149 -7.01 0.21 1.59
CA GLY A 149 -7.66 -1.06 1.82
C GLY A 149 -8.58 -0.95 3.02
N ILE A 150 -9.72 -1.63 2.97
CA ILE A 150 -10.82 -1.46 3.93
C ILE A 150 -11.12 -2.81 4.59
N VAL A 151 -11.15 -2.83 5.92
CA VAL A 151 -11.61 -3.97 6.72
C VAL A 151 -12.91 -3.56 7.42
N ILE A 152 -13.97 -4.34 7.21
CA ILE A 152 -15.31 -4.14 7.83
C ILE A 152 -15.70 -5.42 8.53
N ASP A 153 -16.08 -5.32 9.80
CA ASP A 153 -16.47 -6.47 10.63
C ASP A 153 -15.43 -7.61 10.63
N GLY A 154 -14.15 -7.24 10.61
CA GLY A 154 -13.05 -8.19 10.60
C GLY A 154 -12.85 -8.92 9.26
N LYS A 155 -13.36 -8.37 8.16
CA LYS A 155 -13.22 -8.90 6.80
C LYS A 155 -12.72 -7.84 5.85
N LEU A 156 -11.80 -8.22 4.97
CA LEU A 156 -11.36 -7.35 3.88
C LEU A 156 -12.53 -7.05 2.94
N TYR A 157 -12.76 -5.78 2.65
CA TYR A 157 -13.79 -5.34 1.72
C TYR A 157 -13.15 -4.84 0.42
N SER A 158 -13.18 -5.66 -0.61
CA SER A 158 -12.63 -5.32 -1.94
C SER A 158 -13.66 -4.71 -2.89
N GLY A 159 -14.94 -4.65 -2.51
CA GLY A 159 -16.02 -4.16 -3.39
C GLY A 159 -16.45 -5.18 -4.44
N THR A 160 -17.13 -4.68 -5.47
CA THR A 160 -17.73 -5.53 -6.52
C THR A 160 -16.68 -6.14 -7.45
N ASN A 161 -15.64 -5.38 -7.77
CA ASN A 161 -14.63 -5.69 -8.78
C ASN A 161 -13.22 -5.28 -8.34
N ASP A 162 -12.90 -5.48 -7.07
CA ASP A 162 -11.62 -5.17 -6.42
C ASP A 162 -11.20 -3.68 -6.43
N ASN A 163 -12.13 -2.75 -6.69
CA ASN A 163 -11.85 -1.31 -6.70
C ASN A 163 -12.42 -0.56 -5.47
N ALA A 164 -12.74 -1.24 -4.37
CA ALA A 164 -13.00 -0.53 -3.12
C ALA A 164 -11.69 0.09 -2.61
N GLY A 165 -11.80 1.28 -2.01
CA GLY A 165 -10.62 1.96 -1.47
C GLY A 165 -9.88 2.87 -2.45
N GLU A 166 -10.41 3.14 -3.64
CA GLU A 166 -9.84 4.09 -4.62
C GLU A 166 -10.00 5.56 -4.18
N ILE A 167 -9.68 5.85 -2.92
CA ILE A 167 -9.80 7.18 -2.30
C ILE A 167 -8.88 8.21 -2.95
N GLY A 168 -7.73 7.78 -3.48
CA GLY A 168 -6.80 8.64 -4.19
C GLY A 168 -7.43 9.32 -5.41
N HIS A 169 -8.45 8.68 -6.00
CA HIS A 169 -9.17 9.19 -7.16
C HIS A 169 -10.29 10.20 -6.84
N ILE A 170 -10.59 10.42 -5.55
CA ILE A 170 -11.58 11.43 -5.13
C ILE A 170 -11.04 12.83 -5.46
N ARG A 171 -11.90 13.66 -6.09
CA ARG A 171 -11.55 15.06 -6.38
C ARG A 171 -11.77 15.91 -5.13
N LEU A 172 -10.71 16.55 -4.64
CA LEU A 172 -10.75 17.44 -3.48
C LEU A 172 -10.82 18.93 -3.88
N ALA A 173 -10.31 19.27 -5.09
CA ALA A 173 -10.34 20.63 -5.60
C ALA A 173 -10.61 20.66 -7.10
N PRO A 174 -11.18 21.75 -7.67
CA PRO A 174 -11.40 21.87 -9.11
C PRO A 174 -10.13 21.78 -9.94
N THR A 175 -9.04 22.32 -9.39
CA THR A 175 -7.68 22.34 -9.99
C THR A 175 -6.65 21.89 -8.96
N GLY A 176 -5.43 21.60 -9.41
CA GLY A 176 -4.34 21.20 -8.52
C GLY A 176 -3.46 20.11 -9.11
N PRO A 177 -2.58 19.52 -8.29
CA PRO A 177 -1.70 18.46 -8.75
C PRO A 177 -2.47 17.29 -9.36
N VAL A 178 -1.87 16.68 -10.39
CA VAL A 178 -2.48 15.53 -11.08
C VAL A 178 -2.03 14.24 -10.38
N GLY A 179 -3.00 13.51 -9.83
CA GLY A 179 -2.84 12.12 -9.40
C GLY A 179 -3.74 11.22 -10.23
N TYR A 180 -3.20 10.09 -10.73
CA TYR A 180 -3.89 9.12 -11.56
C TYR A 180 -4.74 9.78 -12.69
N ASN A 181 -4.10 10.65 -13.46
CA ASN A 181 -4.70 11.43 -14.57
C ASN A 181 -5.84 12.40 -14.18
N LYS A 182 -6.06 12.66 -12.90
CA LYS A 182 -7.11 13.57 -12.42
C LYS A 182 -6.51 14.77 -11.68
N PRO A 183 -6.63 16.01 -12.21
CA PRO A 183 -6.20 17.20 -11.49
C PRO A 183 -7.07 17.43 -10.25
N GLY A 184 -6.43 17.91 -9.17
CA GLY A 184 -7.11 18.19 -7.91
C GLY A 184 -7.61 16.95 -7.16
N SER A 185 -7.06 15.77 -7.47
CA SER A 185 -7.39 14.51 -6.77
C SER A 185 -6.70 14.41 -5.41
N ALA A 186 -7.24 13.55 -4.54
CA ALA A 186 -6.64 13.26 -3.24
C ALA A 186 -5.19 12.75 -3.40
N GLU A 187 -4.92 11.85 -4.35
CA GLU A 187 -3.55 11.41 -4.64
C GLU A 187 -2.65 12.56 -5.11
N GLY A 188 -3.20 13.49 -5.90
CA GLY A 188 -2.46 14.67 -6.36
C GLY A 188 -1.97 15.53 -5.20
N PHE A 189 -2.75 15.69 -4.14
CA PHE A 189 -2.37 16.45 -2.95
C PHE A 189 -1.66 15.63 -1.87
N CYS A 190 -2.08 14.38 -1.66
CA CYS A 190 -1.78 13.57 -0.48
C CYS A 190 -0.92 12.33 -0.78
N SER A 191 -0.07 12.38 -1.77
CA SER A 191 0.97 11.36 -2.00
C SER A 191 2.36 11.99 -2.00
N GLY A 192 3.42 11.19 -1.87
CA GLY A 192 4.78 11.71 -1.95
C GLY A 192 5.07 12.36 -3.31
N ALA A 193 4.67 11.71 -4.41
CA ALA A 193 4.80 12.33 -5.74
C ALA A 193 3.87 13.53 -5.90
N GLY A 194 2.68 13.50 -5.31
CA GLY A 194 1.71 14.60 -5.33
C GLY A 194 2.24 15.84 -4.62
N MET A 195 2.81 15.69 -3.43
CA MET A 195 3.43 16.80 -2.68
C MET A 195 4.58 17.45 -3.46
N THR A 196 5.38 16.67 -4.16
CA THR A 196 6.43 17.17 -5.04
C THR A 196 5.84 18.01 -6.19
N LYS A 197 4.80 17.52 -6.85
CA LYS A 197 4.10 18.27 -7.91
C LYS A 197 3.45 19.55 -7.37
N LEU A 198 2.84 19.50 -6.19
CA LEU A 198 2.26 20.66 -5.51
C LEU A 198 3.33 21.71 -5.26
N ALA A 199 4.52 21.33 -4.79
CA ALA A 199 5.64 22.24 -4.58
C ALA A 199 6.03 22.97 -5.87
N PHE A 200 6.18 22.26 -7.00
CA PHE A 200 6.49 22.91 -8.28
C PHE A 200 5.39 23.85 -8.77
N ILE A 201 4.11 23.51 -8.57
CA ILE A 201 2.99 24.40 -8.91
C ILE A 201 3.06 25.68 -8.10
N ARG A 202 3.20 25.58 -6.77
CA ARG A 202 3.27 26.74 -5.87
C ARG A 202 4.55 27.57 -6.07
N ALA A 203 5.67 26.90 -6.36
CA ALA A 203 6.93 27.57 -6.69
C ALA A 203 6.79 28.47 -7.93
N LYS A 204 6.18 27.94 -8.99
CA LYS A 204 5.90 28.72 -10.21
C LYS A 204 4.98 29.91 -9.94
N GLU A 205 3.94 29.75 -9.13
CA GLU A 205 2.99 30.83 -8.77
C GLU A 205 3.64 31.92 -7.94
N GLN A 206 4.62 31.58 -7.08
CA GLN A 206 5.26 32.48 -6.14
C GLN A 206 6.66 32.97 -6.59
N GLY A 207 7.13 32.54 -7.77
CA GLY A 207 8.47 32.90 -8.28
C GLY A 207 9.61 32.29 -7.44
N VAL A 208 9.38 31.14 -6.82
CA VAL A 208 10.39 30.37 -6.06
C VAL A 208 11.08 29.38 -6.98
N GLU A 209 12.41 29.31 -6.93
CA GLU A 209 13.17 28.31 -7.69
C GLU A 209 13.35 27.03 -6.87
N LEU A 210 13.02 25.89 -7.48
CA LEU A 210 13.27 24.56 -6.93
C LEU A 210 14.21 23.78 -7.86
N PRO A 211 15.13 22.96 -7.31
CA PRO A 211 15.98 22.09 -8.11
C PRO A 211 15.13 21.03 -8.85
N GLU A 212 15.61 20.57 -10.01
CA GLU A 212 14.88 19.59 -10.85
C GLU A 212 14.62 18.26 -10.11
N ASP A 213 15.53 17.85 -9.23
CA ASP A 213 15.45 16.63 -8.42
C ASP A 213 14.73 16.84 -7.07
N PHE A 214 14.04 17.99 -6.91
CA PHE A 214 13.27 18.27 -5.70
C PHE A 214 12.30 17.14 -5.38
N SER A 215 12.28 16.74 -4.14
CA SER A 215 11.50 15.58 -3.66
C SER A 215 10.81 15.88 -2.33
N THR A 216 9.86 15.05 -1.95
CA THR A 216 9.22 15.12 -0.63
C THR A 216 10.22 14.98 0.52
N LYS A 217 11.32 14.22 0.34
CA LYS A 217 12.40 14.14 1.32
C LYS A 217 13.09 15.49 1.48
N GLU A 218 13.38 16.15 0.37
CA GLU A 218 14.00 17.48 0.36
C GLU A 218 13.05 18.54 0.95
N LEU A 219 11.74 18.44 0.66
CA LEU A 219 10.71 19.31 1.25
C LEU A 219 10.79 19.26 2.79
N PHE A 220 10.78 18.07 3.39
CA PHE A 220 10.84 17.95 4.85
C PHE A 220 12.19 18.38 5.42
N ARG A 221 13.31 18.12 4.73
CA ARG A 221 14.62 18.63 5.15
C ARG A 221 14.64 20.15 5.22
N ARG A 222 14.09 20.84 4.20
CA ARG A 222 13.99 22.32 4.20
C ARG A 222 13.05 22.85 5.27
N ILE A 223 11.96 22.16 5.58
CA ILE A 223 11.09 22.52 6.71
C ILE A 223 11.87 22.49 8.03
N ASP A 224 12.75 21.50 8.23
CA ASP A 224 13.63 21.42 9.41
C ASP A 224 14.61 22.60 9.51
N GLU A 225 14.98 23.17 8.38
CA GLU A 225 15.83 24.36 8.28
C GLU A 225 15.05 25.70 8.34
N GLY A 226 13.72 25.62 8.52
CA GLY A 226 12.88 26.80 8.68
C GLY A 226 12.32 27.40 7.38
N ASP A 227 12.39 26.67 6.25
CA ASP A 227 11.84 27.12 4.97
C ASP A 227 10.33 27.27 5.04
N SER A 228 9.87 28.52 4.99
CA SER A 228 8.44 28.88 5.07
C SER A 228 7.64 28.46 3.84
N PHE A 229 8.27 28.46 2.65
CA PHE A 229 7.61 27.99 1.43
C PHE A 229 7.33 26.50 1.51
N CYS A 230 8.32 25.67 1.84
CA CYS A 230 8.14 24.23 2.02
C CYS A 230 7.12 23.91 3.11
N LEU A 231 7.11 24.68 4.20
CA LEU A 231 6.09 24.53 5.25
C LEU A 231 4.68 24.86 4.73
N SER A 232 4.51 25.87 3.87
CA SER A 232 3.21 26.20 3.29
C SER A 232 2.69 25.09 2.38
N VAL A 233 3.55 24.50 1.55
CA VAL A 233 3.21 23.36 0.69
C VAL A 233 2.80 22.12 1.51
N PHE A 234 3.54 21.84 2.57
CA PHE A 234 3.20 20.75 3.50
C PHE A 234 1.83 20.97 4.15
N ARG A 235 1.56 22.16 4.66
CA ARG A 235 0.27 22.49 5.29
C ARG A 235 -0.90 22.36 4.33
N GLU A 236 -0.73 22.74 3.08
CA GLU A 236 -1.74 22.58 2.05
C GLU A 236 -2.02 21.08 1.79
N SER A 237 -0.98 20.27 1.66
CA SER A 237 -1.14 18.80 1.54
C SER A 237 -1.81 18.19 2.77
N ALA A 238 -1.40 18.58 3.98
CA ALA A 238 -1.98 18.12 5.23
C ALA A 238 -3.46 18.53 5.37
N ALA A 239 -3.82 19.73 4.88
CA ALA A 239 -5.21 20.16 4.87
C ALA A 239 -6.10 19.27 3.99
N HIS A 240 -5.64 18.94 2.79
CA HIS A 240 -6.34 18.01 1.90
C HIS A 240 -6.38 16.58 2.47
N LEU A 241 -5.33 16.16 3.20
CA LEU A 241 -5.34 14.89 3.93
C LEU A 241 -6.42 14.90 5.03
N GLY A 242 -6.53 15.97 5.80
CA GLY A 242 -7.59 16.12 6.80
C GLY A 242 -8.98 16.00 6.19
N MET A 243 -9.21 16.62 5.02
CA MET A 243 -10.49 16.54 4.30
C MET A 243 -10.81 15.11 3.86
N ILE A 244 -9.87 14.39 3.23
CA ILE A 244 -10.15 13.01 2.80
C ILE A 244 -10.34 12.07 3.99
N LEU A 245 -9.63 12.28 5.10
CA LEU A 245 -9.82 11.51 6.32
C LEU A 245 -11.20 11.76 6.94
N SER A 246 -11.71 13.00 6.94
CA SER A 246 -13.06 13.28 7.43
C SER A 246 -14.14 12.55 6.61
N TYR A 247 -13.97 12.48 5.28
CA TYR A 247 -14.89 11.70 4.43
C TYR A 247 -14.84 10.21 4.76
N VAL A 248 -13.66 9.65 4.98
CA VAL A 248 -13.51 8.24 5.36
C VAL A 248 -14.15 7.97 6.73
N ILE A 249 -13.96 8.87 7.70
CA ILE A 249 -14.54 8.78 9.04
C ILE A 249 -16.08 8.79 8.95
N ASP A 250 -16.64 9.74 8.21
CA ASP A 250 -18.10 9.92 8.13
C ASP A 250 -18.82 8.83 7.31
N ILE A 251 -18.13 8.26 6.30
CA ILE A 251 -18.73 7.22 5.44
C ILE A 251 -18.58 5.82 6.06
N LEU A 252 -17.43 5.51 6.66
CA LEU A 252 -17.09 4.15 7.10
C LEU A 252 -17.08 3.99 8.62
N ASN A 253 -17.01 5.09 9.37
CA ASN A 253 -16.94 5.11 10.84
C ASN A 253 -15.95 4.06 11.40
N PRO A 254 -14.68 4.07 10.99
CA PRO A 254 -13.71 3.06 11.41
C PRO A 254 -13.21 3.32 12.83
N GLU A 255 -12.77 2.27 13.52
CA GLU A 255 -12.09 2.36 14.82
C GLU A 255 -10.66 2.90 14.68
N VAL A 256 -10.03 2.66 13.50
CA VAL A 256 -8.68 3.15 13.21
C VAL A 256 -8.49 3.40 11.72
N ILE A 257 -7.78 4.49 11.42
CA ILE A 257 -7.17 4.74 10.11
C ILE A 257 -5.66 4.65 10.27
N VAL A 258 -5.04 3.73 9.52
CA VAL A 258 -3.60 3.47 9.54
C VAL A 258 -2.99 4.04 8.27
N LEU A 259 -1.99 4.92 8.39
CA LEU A 259 -1.32 5.52 7.23
C LEU A 259 0.13 5.05 7.13
N GLY A 260 0.50 4.59 5.94
CA GLY A 260 1.88 4.17 5.64
C GLY A 260 2.76 5.29 5.10
N GLY A 261 3.95 4.92 4.67
CA GLY A 261 4.85 5.73 3.85
C GLY A 261 5.30 7.06 4.46
N VAL A 262 5.02 8.17 3.78
CA VAL A 262 5.44 9.51 4.20
C VAL A 262 4.82 9.90 5.54
N PHE A 263 3.53 9.58 5.74
CA PHE A 263 2.84 9.91 7.00
C PHE A 263 3.54 9.27 8.20
N MET A 264 3.88 8.00 8.12
CA MET A 264 4.53 7.26 9.22
C MET A 264 5.82 7.95 9.69
N ARG A 265 6.63 8.47 8.76
CA ARG A 265 7.89 9.17 9.07
C ARG A 265 7.69 10.58 9.61
N GLN A 266 6.52 11.19 9.39
CA GLN A 266 6.19 12.57 9.75
C GLN A 266 4.90 12.67 10.57
N GLN A 267 4.54 11.61 11.28
CA GLN A 267 3.24 11.44 11.94
C GLN A 267 2.85 12.63 12.82
N GLU A 268 3.71 13.07 13.70
CA GLU A 268 3.42 14.16 14.64
C GLU A 268 3.11 15.49 13.91
N ARG A 269 3.86 15.77 12.83
CA ARG A 269 3.62 16.96 12.00
C ARG A 269 2.27 16.92 11.32
N PHE A 270 1.96 15.77 10.68
CA PHE A 270 0.66 15.59 10.05
C PHE A 270 -0.48 15.68 11.08
N LEU A 271 -0.39 14.99 12.20
CA LEU A 271 -1.43 14.99 13.24
C LEU A 271 -1.69 16.40 13.78
N LYS A 272 -0.65 17.23 13.92
CA LYS A 272 -0.80 18.63 14.34
C LYS A 272 -1.65 19.45 13.37
N GLU A 273 -1.44 19.28 12.07
CA GLU A 273 -2.16 20.06 11.03
C GLU A 273 -3.54 19.48 10.72
N ILE A 274 -3.74 18.15 10.80
CA ILE A 274 -5.01 17.51 10.45
C ILE A 274 -6.06 17.54 11.57
N ARG A 275 -5.67 17.50 12.85
CA ARG A 275 -6.61 17.47 13.97
C ARG A 275 -7.64 18.61 13.95
N PRO A 276 -7.25 19.89 13.78
CA PRO A 276 -8.22 20.98 13.71
C PRO A 276 -9.19 20.87 12.53
N ILE A 277 -8.77 20.20 11.45
CA ILE A 277 -9.61 19.97 10.28
C ILE A 277 -10.64 18.89 10.60
N LEU A 278 -10.22 17.77 11.20
CA LEU A 278 -11.14 16.70 11.60
C LEU A 278 -12.16 17.17 12.62
N GLU A 279 -11.77 18.01 13.58
CA GLU A 279 -12.67 18.60 14.56
C GLU A 279 -13.76 19.49 13.91
N ARG A 280 -13.44 20.13 12.78
CA ARG A 280 -14.36 21.00 12.05
C ARG A 280 -15.22 20.25 11.03
N GLU A 281 -14.64 19.25 10.34
CA GLU A 281 -15.22 18.65 9.14
C GLU A 281 -15.88 17.29 9.40
N ALA A 282 -15.35 16.47 10.33
CA ALA A 282 -15.91 15.16 10.62
C ALA A 282 -17.02 15.23 11.67
N LEU A 283 -18.00 14.32 11.58
CA LEU A 283 -19.03 14.19 12.60
C LEU A 283 -18.39 13.91 13.97
N PRO A 284 -18.63 14.72 15.03
CA PRO A 284 -17.92 14.61 16.29
C PRO A 284 -17.96 13.22 16.93
N PHE A 285 -19.10 12.51 16.88
CA PHE A 285 -19.23 11.16 17.42
C PHE A 285 -18.41 10.13 16.62
N ALA A 286 -18.34 10.26 15.30
CA ALA A 286 -17.54 9.38 14.44
C ALA A 286 -16.02 9.67 14.62
N ASN A 287 -15.64 10.95 14.69
CA ASN A 287 -14.25 11.35 14.94
C ASN A 287 -13.76 10.90 16.33
N GLY A 288 -14.64 10.94 17.34
CA GLY A 288 -14.32 10.57 18.71
C GLY A 288 -13.99 9.09 18.93
N VAL A 289 -14.39 8.20 18.02
CA VAL A 289 -14.08 6.76 18.10
C VAL A 289 -12.95 6.34 17.14
N CYS A 290 -12.56 7.20 16.22
CA CYS A 290 -11.55 6.89 15.20
C CYS A 290 -10.16 7.31 15.63
N ARG A 291 -9.24 6.37 15.75
CA ARG A 291 -7.82 6.64 15.98
C ARG A 291 -7.09 6.75 14.65
N ILE A 292 -6.24 7.78 14.48
CA ILE A 292 -5.36 7.92 13.32
C ILE A 292 -3.93 7.65 13.76
N THR A 293 -3.23 6.74 13.07
CA THR A 293 -1.87 6.32 13.42
C THR A 293 -1.05 5.92 12.20
N GLY A 294 0.26 5.91 12.35
CA GLY A 294 1.18 5.34 11.35
C GLY A 294 1.15 3.82 11.35
N ALA A 295 1.53 3.24 10.22
CA ALA A 295 1.69 1.81 10.04
C ALA A 295 2.75 1.22 11.00
N GLU A 296 2.46 0.08 11.60
CA GLU A 296 3.37 -0.61 12.54
C GLU A 296 4.35 -1.55 11.81
N LEU A 297 3.93 -2.18 10.70
CA LEU A 297 4.76 -3.10 9.93
C LEU A 297 5.83 -2.41 9.07
N SER A 298 5.80 -1.08 9.02
CA SER A 298 6.83 -0.18 8.49
C SER A 298 7.34 -0.54 7.07
N GLU A 299 8.66 -0.57 6.87
CA GLU A 299 9.30 -0.78 5.54
C GLU A 299 9.14 -2.22 5.02
N ASN A 300 8.81 -3.17 5.90
CA ASN A 300 8.62 -4.59 5.52
C ASN A 300 7.17 -4.93 5.19
N ILE A 301 6.28 -3.94 5.13
CA ILE A 301 4.84 -4.17 4.96
C ILE A 301 4.52 -5.02 3.71
N GLY A 302 5.27 -4.89 2.61
CA GLY A 302 5.05 -5.69 1.40
C GLY A 302 5.22 -7.19 1.62
N ASP A 303 6.24 -7.59 2.39
CA ASP A 303 6.47 -9.01 2.72
C ASP A 303 5.36 -9.56 3.63
N TYR A 304 4.98 -8.79 4.66
CA TYR A 304 3.86 -9.15 5.54
C TYR A 304 2.54 -9.20 4.76
N ALA A 305 2.32 -8.26 3.84
CA ALA A 305 1.13 -8.19 3.00
C ALA A 305 0.96 -9.44 2.15
N ALA A 306 1.98 -9.83 1.40
CA ALA A 306 1.95 -11.02 0.56
C ALA A 306 1.76 -12.31 1.39
N LEU A 307 2.44 -12.43 2.55
CA LEU A 307 2.27 -13.56 3.46
C LEU A 307 0.89 -13.57 4.14
N ALA A 308 0.33 -12.42 4.47
CA ALA A 308 -1.03 -12.31 4.99
C ALA A 308 -2.07 -12.76 3.96
N VAL A 309 -1.89 -12.39 2.67
CA VAL A 309 -2.74 -12.83 1.55
C VAL A 309 -2.68 -14.36 1.38
N ALA A 310 -1.52 -14.98 1.55
CA ALA A 310 -1.42 -16.46 1.49
C ALA A 310 -2.37 -17.16 2.46
N ASN A 311 -2.69 -16.54 3.59
CA ASN A 311 -3.51 -17.08 4.66
C ASN A 311 -4.93 -16.46 4.72
N MET A 312 -5.39 -15.87 3.62
CA MET A 312 -6.80 -15.46 3.46
C MET A 312 -7.67 -16.72 3.28
N VAL A 313 -8.76 -16.78 4.05
CA VAL A 313 -9.75 -17.88 3.99
C VAL A 313 -11.03 -17.36 3.34
#